data_d5d7f3c96022a3e029e79969ff744c5d
#
_entry.id   d5d7f3c96022a3e029e79969ff744c5d
#
_cell.length_a   1.000
_cell.length_b   1.000
_cell.length_c   1.000
_cell.angle_alpha   90.00
_cell.angle_beta   90.00
_cell.angle_gamma   90.00
#
_symmetry.space_group_name_H-M   'P 1'
#
loop_
_entity.id
_entity.type
_entity.pdbx_description
1 polymer ?
#
loop_
_entity_poly.entity_id
_entity_poly.type
_entity_poly.pdbx_seq_one_letter_code
_entity_poly.pdbx_strand_id
1 'polypeptide(L)'
;MFLLPNQQLERCDRVMQQRVKPHIHTTLAACTLRSFHNPGEPVPSSEFLAKVRNGQVPFEPFRVPGVWGTTWGTTWFEVNGHIDMAAVKGRKVELMVDLGWLDHRGPGFQSEGLVYRADGTAIKSANPRNHWIPLVYADGSSTVAVSYTHL
;
A
#
# COMPACT_ATOMS: atom_id res chain seq x y z
N MET A 1 -34.53 -26.73 -6.47
CA MET A 1 -34.89 -25.32 -6.24
C MET A 1 -33.79 -24.47 -6.85
N PHE A 2 -34.04 -23.81 -7.98
CA PHE A 2 -33.05 -22.95 -8.61
C PHE A 2 -33.07 -21.58 -7.94
N LEU A 3 -31.92 -21.11 -7.46
CA LEU A 3 -31.78 -19.77 -6.91
C LEU A 3 -31.84 -18.75 -8.05
N LEU A 4 -32.50 -17.62 -7.82
CA LEU A 4 -32.45 -16.49 -8.74
C LEU A 4 -31.02 -15.98 -8.87
N PRO A 5 -30.59 -15.41 -10.03
CA PRO A 5 -29.23 -14.95 -10.24
C PRO A 5 -28.70 -14.02 -9.14
N ASN A 6 -29.52 -13.11 -8.64
CA ASN A 6 -29.18 -12.21 -7.54
C ASN A 6 -28.89 -12.97 -6.22
N GLN A 7 -29.65 -14.01 -5.90
CA GLN A 7 -29.43 -14.82 -4.71
C GLN A 7 -28.14 -15.64 -4.80
N GLN A 8 -27.75 -16.04 -6.01
CA GLN A 8 -26.47 -16.71 -6.24
C GLN A 8 -25.31 -15.75 -6.03
N LEU A 9 -25.38 -14.52 -6.55
CA LEU A 9 -24.38 -13.48 -6.33
C LEU A 9 -24.24 -13.14 -4.84
N GLU A 10 -25.33 -12.89 -4.14
CA GLU A 10 -25.33 -12.63 -2.70
C GLU A 10 -24.72 -13.79 -1.89
N ARG A 11 -24.98 -15.03 -2.30
CA ARG A 11 -24.38 -16.21 -1.67
C ARG A 11 -22.87 -16.26 -1.92
N CYS A 12 -22.41 -15.99 -3.14
CA CYS A 12 -21.00 -15.92 -3.48
C CYS A 12 -20.30 -14.82 -2.67
N ASP A 13 -20.88 -13.63 -2.64
CA ASP A 13 -20.33 -12.50 -1.88
C ASP A 13 -20.24 -12.84 -0.39
N ARG A 14 -21.24 -13.46 0.18
CA ARG A 14 -21.23 -13.91 1.58
C ARG A 14 -20.13 -14.94 1.86
N VAL A 15 -19.97 -15.91 0.98
CA VAL A 15 -18.88 -16.91 1.10
C VAL A 15 -17.52 -16.24 1.01
N MET A 16 -17.34 -15.34 0.03
CA MET A 16 -16.10 -14.57 -0.11
C MET A 16 -15.79 -13.77 1.14
N GLN A 17 -16.74 -12.99 1.65
CA GLN A 17 -16.51 -12.11 2.81
C GLN A 17 -16.31 -12.91 4.12
N GLN A 18 -17.06 -13.98 4.34
CA GLN A 18 -17.07 -14.67 5.63
C GLN A 18 -16.11 -15.86 5.71
N ARG A 19 -15.77 -16.47 4.57
CA ARG A 19 -15.01 -17.73 4.56
C ARG A 19 -13.71 -17.68 3.77
N VAL A 20 -13.55 -16.76 2.83
CA VAL A 20 -12.33 -16.66 2.02
C VAL A 20 -11.45 -15.51 2.49
N LYS A 21 -11.96 -14.29 2.46
CA LYS A 21 -11.17 -13.09 2.80
C LYS A 21 -10.48 -13.13 4.16
N PRO A 22 -11.12 -13.63 5.25
CA PRO A 22 -10.46 -13.70 6.56
C PRO A 22 -9.24 -14.64 6.61
N HIS A 23 -9.09 -15.51 5.61
CA HIS A 23 -8.03 -16.51 5.56
C HIS A 23 -6.96 -16.22 4.48
N ILE A 24 -7.12 -15.16 3.69
CA ILE A 24 -6.13 -14.79 2.67
C ILE A 24 -4.86 -14.25 3.32
N HIS A 25 -5.01 -13.41 4.34
CA HIS A 25 -3.90 -12.75 5.01
C HIS A 25 -3.95 -12.95 6.52
N THR A 26 -2.78 -13.01 7.12
CA THR A 26 -2.61 -12.96 8.58
C THR A 26 -1.73 -11.76 8.89
N THR A 27 -2.19 -10.88 9.76
CA THR A 27 -1.41 -9.71 10.18
C THR A 27 -0.19 -10.17 10.98
N LEU A 28 0.98 -9.77 10.52
CA LEU A 28 2.26 -10.06 11.17
C LEU A 28 2.73 -8.92 12.06
N ALA A 29 2.63 -7.70 11.56
CA ALA A 29 3.09 -6.50 12.25
C ALA A 29 2.31 -5.27 11.77
N ALA A 30 2.32 -4.23 12.58
CA ALA A 30 1.91 -2.89 12.18
C ALA A 30 3.13 -2.11 11.68
N CYS A 31 2.89 -1.20 10.73
CA CYS A 31 3.89 -0.25 10.27
C CYS A 31 3.70 1.11 10.93
N THR A 32 4.80 1.83 11.09
CA THR A 32 4.78 3.26 11.41
C THR A 32 4.95 4.06 10.13
N LEU A 33 4.26 5.19 10.07
CA LEU A 33 4.27 6.05 8.90
C LEU A 33 4.74 7.45 9.27
N ARG A 34 5.49 8.04 8.33
CA ARG A 34 5.77 9.46 8.29
C ARG A 34 5.34 9.98 6.93
N SER A 35 4.94 11.23 6.82
CA SER A 35 4.51 11.82 5.56
C SER A 35 5.20 13.14 5.27
N PHE A 36 5.32 13.46 4.01
CA PHE A 36 5.75 14.75 3.51
C PHE A 36 4.86 15.12 2.33
N HIS A 37 4.15 16.23 2.45
CA HIS A 37 3.38 16.78 1.35
C HIS A 37 4.29 17.69 0.52
N ASN A 38 4.46 17.36 -0.77
CA ASN A 38 5.25 18.18 -1.68
C ASN A 38 4.45 19.43 -2.07
N PRO A 39 4.89 20.63 -1.71
CA PRO A 39 4.21 21.85 -2.13
C PRO A 39 4.47 22.15 -3.60
N GLY A 40 3.42 22.41 -4.36
CA GLY A 40 3.52 22.78 -5.77
C GLY A 40 3.64 21.58 -6.72
N GLU A 41 4.34 21.81 -7.82
CA GLU A 41 4.45 20.84 -8.91
C GLU A 41 5.18 19.56 -8.51
N PRO A 42 4.81 18.42 -9.10
CA PRO A 42 5.48 17.16 -8.87
C PRO A 42 6.97 17.21 -9.22
N VAL A 43 7.79 16.69 -8.34
CA VAL A 43 9.24 16.57 -8.55
C VAL A 43 9.54 15.16 -9.09
N PRO A 44 10.50 15.00 -10.01
CA PRO A 44 10.94 13.67 -10.43
C PRO A 44 11.29 12.79 -9.23
N SER A 45 10.80 11.55 -9.21
CA SER A 45 11.00 10.62 -8.09
C SER A 45 12.48 10.40 -7.77
N SER A 46 13.35 10.35 -8.78
CA SER A 46 14.79 10.21 -8.60
C SER A 46 15.40 11.37 -7.82
N GLU A 47 14.98 12.61 -8.10
CA GLU A 47 15.42 13.81 -7.38
C GLU A 47 14.91 13.81 -5.94
N PHE A 48 13.61 13.53 -5.75
CA PHE A 48 13.04 13.48 -4.41
C PHE A 48 13.71 12.41 -3.55
N LEU A 49 13.87 11.20 -4.06
CA LEU A 49 14.51 10.09 -3.34
C LEU A 49 16.00 10.35 -3.06
N ALA A 50 16.67 11.15 -3.88
CA ALA A 50 18.01 11.62 -3.56
C ALA A 50 18.00 12.55 -2.33
N LYS A 51 17.04 13.47 -2.25
CA LYS A 51 16.84 14.34 -1.08
C LYS A 51 16.51 13.52 0.19
N VAL A 52 15.67 12.49 0.06
CA VAL A 52 15.37 11.58 1.17
C VAL A 52 16.63 10.90 1.69
N ARG A 53 17.43 10.30 0.81
CA ARG A 53 18.70 9.65 1.20
C ARG A 53 19.70 10.58 1.88
N ASN A 54 19.67 11.85 1.49
CA ASN A 54 20.51 12.88 2.10
C ASN A 54 19.93 13.49 3.38
N GLY A 55 18.79 12.99 3.87
CA GLY A 55 18.14 13.51 5.08
C GLY A 55 17.56 14.93 4.94
N GLN A 56 17.30 15.36 3.72
CA GLN A 56 16.85 16.73 3.41
C GLN A 56 15.33 16.91 3.41
N VAL A 57 14.58 15.80 3.57
CA VAL A 57 13.13 15.84 3.57
C VAL A 57 12.60 15.78 5.00
N PRO A 58 11.87 16.81 5.46
CA PRO A 58 11.34 16.86 6.83
C PRO A 58 10.05 16.04 6.93
N PHE A 59 10.17 14.72 6.94
CA PHE A 59 9.03 13.86 7.18
C PHE A 59 8.46 14.02 8.58
N GLU A 60 7.15 14.14 8.69
CA GLU A 60 6.42 14.22 9.95
C GLU A 60 5.67 12.92 10.26
N PRO A 61 5.49 12.56 11.55
CA PRO A 61 4.72 11.38 11.92
C PRO A 61 3.29 11.45 11.38
N PHE A 62 2.83 10.36 10.75
CA PHE A 62 1.49 10.25 10.22
C PHE A 62 0.73 9.13 10.93
N ARG A 63 -0.49 9.42 11.38
CA ARG A 63 -1.36 8.46 12.07
C ARG A 63 -2.45 7.94 11.14
N VAL A 64 -2.68 6.64 11.19
CA VAL A 64 -3.76 5.96 10.46
C VAL A 64 -4.88 5.61 11.46
N PRO A 65 -6.14 5.92 11.17
CA PRO A 65 -6.62 6.66 10.00
C PRO A 65 -6.28 8.15 10.07
N GLY A 66 -6.06 8.76 8.90
CA GLY A 66 -5.74 10.18 8.79
C GLY A 66 -6.10 10.74 7.43
N VAL A 67 -6.35 12.04 7.39
CA VAL A 67 -6.58 12.77 6.13
C VAL A 67 -5.24 13.19 5.56
N TRP A 68 -5.07 13.03 4.27
CA TRP A 68 -3.84 13.37 3.57
C TRP A 68 -4.09 13.86 2.15
N GLY A 69 -3.11 14.55 1.61
CA GLY A 69 -3.13 15.01 0.23
C GLY A 69 -4.05 16.20 -0.03
N THR A 70 -3.91 16.75 -1.19
CA THR A 70 -4.76 17.78 -1.77
C THR A 70 -4.97 17.43 -3.24
N THR A 71 -6.00 17.99 -3.85
CA THR A 71 -6.26 17.81 -5.29
C THR A 71 -5.01 18.21 -6.09
N TRP A 72 -4.56 17.34 -6.98
CA TRP A 72 -3.34 17.49 -7.78
C TRP A 72 -2.05 17.59 -6.94
N GLY A 73 -2.11 17.22 -5.67
CA GLY A 73 -0.95 17.23 -4.80
C GLY A 73 -0.20 15.91 -4.76
N THR A 74 1.08 15.96 -4.43
CA THR A 74 1.92 14.79 -4.23
C THR A 74 2.26 14.65 -2.75
N THR A 75 1.95 13.51 -2.16
CA THR A 75 2.31 13.20 -0.77
C THR A 75 3.20 11.97 -0.74
N TRP A 76 4.32 12.08 -0.07
CA TRP A 76 5.25 10.99 0.15
C TRP A 76 5.02 10.39 1.54
N PHE A 77 4.98 9.07 1.58
CA PHE A 77 4.91 8.32 2.84
C PHE A 77 6.17 7.49 3.03
N GLU A 78 6.80 7.62 4.15
CA GLU A 78 7.84 6.72 4.60
C GLU A 78 7.20 5.65 5.48
N VAL A 79 7.34 4.40 5.09
CA VAL A 79 6.76 3.25 5.79
C VAL A 79 7.86 2.46 6.46
N ASN A 80 7.80 2.31 7.78
CA ASN A 80 8.75 1.54 8.55
C ASN A 80 8.04 0.42 9.31
N GLY A 81 8.61 -0.77 9.25
CA GLY A 81 8.10 -1.95 9.95
C GLY A 81 9.22 -2.95 10.21
N HIS A 82 8.99 -3.82 11.18
CA HIS A 82 9.91 -4.90 11.49
C HIS A 82 9.23 -6.24 11.23
N ILE A 83 9.92 -7.13 10.53
CA ILE A 83 9.47 -8.48 10.23
C ILE A 83 10.51 -9.47 10.79
N ASP A 84 10.06 -10.38 11.65
CA ASP A 84 10.88 -11.51 12.06
C ASP A 84 11.00 -12.51 10.89
N MET A 85 12.12 -12.47 10.21
CA MET A 85 12.40 -13.32 9.05
C MET A 85 12.38 -14.81 9.39
N ALA A 86 12.67 -15.20 10.63
CA ALA A 86 12.59 -16.59 11.06
C ALA A 86 11.14 -17.07 11.13
N ALA A 87 10.24 -16.21 11.57
CA ALA A 87 8.80 -16.53 11.68
C ALA A 87 8.10 -16.62 10.31
N VAL A 88 8.68 -16.05 9.26
CA VAL A 88 8.05 -15.97 7.91
C VAL A 88 8.74 -16.86 6.87
N LYS A 89 9.65 -17.74 7.30
CA LYS A 89 10.38 -18.64 6.39
C LYS A 89 9.42 -19.44 5.49
N GLY A 90 9.64 -19.35 4.19
CA GLY A 90 8.81 -20.05 3.18
C GLY A 90 7.42 -19.44 2.95
N ARG A 91 7.16 -18.26 3.50
CA ARG A 91 5.89 -17.52 3.29
C ARG A 91 6.13 -16.26 2.48
N LYS A 92 5.10 -15.84 1.75
CA LYS A 92 5.06 -14.49 1.18
C LYS A 92 4.67 -13.52 2.27
N VAL A 93 5.33 -12.38 2.30
CA VAL A 93 4.94 -11.24 3.16
C VAL A 93 4.66 -10.04 2.27
N GLU A 94 3.56 -9.40 2.52
CA GLU A 94 3.06 -8.30 1.72
C GLU A 94 2.68 -7.13 2.63
N LEU A 95 3.03 -5.92 2.20
CA LEU A 95 2.50 -4.71 2.78
C LEU A 95 1.13 -4.43 2.15
N MET A 96 0.11 -4.41 2.97
CA MET A 96 -1.24 -4.00 2.54
C MET A 96 -1.33 -2.49 2.62
N VAL A 97 -1.60 -1.86 1.48
CA VAL A 97 -1.74 -0.41 1.37
C VAL A 97 -3.20 -0.05 1.19
N ASP A 98 -3.71 0.85 2.01
CA ASP A 98 -5.02 1.47 1.81
C ASP A 98 -4.84 2.99 1.89
N LEU A 99 -5.02 3.65 0.76
CA LEU A 99 -4.90 5.10 0.65
C LEU A 99 -6.22 5.84 0.97
N GLY A 100 -7.20 5.14 1.56
CA GLY A 100 -8.52 5.67 1.84
C GLY A 100 -9.46 5.58 0.63
N TRP A 101 -9.25 4.59 -0.22
CA TRP A 101 -10.13 4.35 -1.36
C TRP A 101 -11.53 4.00 -0.90
N LEU A 102 -12.46 4.78 -1.33
CA LEU A 102 -13.88 4.43 -1.21
C LEU A 102 -14.17 3.24 -2.13
N ASP A 103 -15.14 2.41 -1.77
CA ASP A 103 -15.52 1.21 -2.55
C ASP A 103 -16.16 1.64 -3.89
N HIS A 104 -15.36 2.20 -4.78
CA HIS A 104 -15.78 2.63 -6.10
C HIS A 104 -15.52 1.54 -7.12
N ARG A 105 -16.59 1.02 -7.66
CA ARG A 105 -16.57 0.05 -8.76
C ARG A 105 -16.37 0.67 -10.14
N GLY A 106 -16.22 1.99 -10.21
CA GLY A 106 -16.09 2.77 -11.44
C GLY A 106 -14.64 3.04 -11.86
N PRO A 107 -14.43 3.50 -13.10
CA PRO A 107 -13.14 4.01 -13.54
C PRO A 107 -12.83 5.36 -12.86
N GLY A 108 -11.54 5.63 -12.67
CA GLY A 108 -11.06 6.86 -12.04
C GLY A 108 -10.94 6.71 -10.52
N PHE A 109 -9.74 6.47 -10.06
CA PHE A 109 -9.43 6.43 -8.63
C PHE A 109 -9.03 7.82 -8.16
N GLN A 110 -9.40 8.15 -6.94
CA GLN A 110 -9.09 9.46 -6.36
C GLN A 110 -7.60 9.59 -5.98
N SER A 111 -6.92 8.45 -5.81
CA SER A 111 -5.50 8.41 -5.49
C SER A 111 -4.88 7.10 -5.98
N GLU A 112 -3.64 7.20 -6.42
CA GLU A 112 -2.81 6.06 -6.77
C GLU A 112 -1.43 6.23 -6.13
N GLY A 113 -0.72 5.15 -5.92
CA GLY A 113 0.61 5.19 -5.34
C GLY A 113 1.63 4.46 -6.20
N LEU A 114 2.87 4.89 -6.15
CA LEU A 114 4.01 4.15 -6.67
C LEU A 114 4.98 3.90 -5.52
N VAL A 115 5.31 2.64 -5.30
CA VAL A 115 6.14 2.21 -4.18
C VAL A 115 7.56 2.00 -4.63
N TYR A 116 8.50 2.54 -3.86
CA TYR A 116 9.93 2.46 -4.12
C TYR A 116 10.64 1.76 -2.97
N ARG A 117 11.80 1.19 -3.28
CA ARG A 117 12.80 0.81 -2.28
C ARG A 117 13.59 2.03 -1.82
N ALA A 118 14.31 1.89 -0.72
CA ALA A 118 15.19 2.93 -0.21
C ALA A 118 16.30 3.35 -1.21
N ASP A 119 16.71 2.46 -2.11
CA ASP A 119 17.66 2.75 -3.18
C ASP A 119 17.05 3.54 -4.34
N GLY A 120 15.73 3.69 -4.37
CA GLY A 120 14.99 4.40 -5.41
C GLY A 120 14.44 3.50 -6.52
N THR A 121 14.62 2.19 -6.42
CA THR A 121 14.05 1.25 -7.38
C THR A 121 12.53 1.17 -7.19
N ALA A 122 11.76 1.40 -8.25
CA ALA A 122 10.31 1.20 -8.21
C ALA A 122 9.97 -0.27 -8.05
N ILE A 123 9.09 -0.59 -7.11
CA ILE A 123 8.64 -1.95 -6.83
C ILE A 123 7.34 -2.21 -7.58
N LYS A 124 6.31 -1.38 -7.32
CA LYS A 124 4.97 -1.64 -7.80
C LYS A 124 4.08 -0.40 -7.64
N SER A 125 3.10 -0.25 -8.52
CA SER A 125 2.00 0.70 -8.31
C SER A 125 0.98 0.12 -7.32
N ALA A 126 0.33 1.01 -6.58
CA ALA A 126 -0.77 0.69 -5.68
C ALA A 126 -2.04 1.43 -6.09
N ASN A 127 -3.12 0.69 -6.24
CA ASN A 127 -4.46 1.19 -6.52
C ASN A 127 -5.49 0.25 -5.88
N PRO A 128 -6.79 0.55 -5.87
CA PRO A 128 -7.80 -0.28 -5.19
C PRO A 128 -7.84 -1.74 -5.61
N ARG A 129 -7.43 -2.05 -6.83
CA ARG A 129 -7.40 -3.42 -7.37
C ARG A 129 -6.05 -4.10 -7.22
N ASN A 130 -5.03 -3.37 -6.78
CA ASN A 130 -3.66 -3.83 -6.71
C ASN A 130 -2.92 -3.16 -5.54
N HIS A 131 -3.35 -3.43 -4.32
CA HIS A 131 -2.94 -2.73 -3.10
C HIS A 131 -2.01 -3.53 -2.18
N TRP A 132 -1.51 -4.67 -2.64
CA TRP A 132 -0.52 -5.47 -1.91
C TRP A 132 0.86 -5.33 -2.53
N ILE A 133 1.84 -5.01 -1.71
CA ILE A 133 3.22 -4.79 -2.13
C ILE A 133 4.08 -5.94 -1.59
N PRO A 134 4.76 -6.72 -2.44
CA PRO A 134 5.59 -7.82 -1.96
C PRO A 134 6.80 -7.30 -1.19
N LEU A 135 6.98 -7.79 0.03
CA LEU A 135 8.13 -7.50 0.89
C LEU A 135 9.09 -8.68 0.97
N VAL A 136 8.53 -9.89 1.11
CA VAL A 136 9.29 -11.13 1.16
C VAL A 136 8.66 -12.13 0.20
N TYR A 137 9.46 -12.72 -0.64
CA TYR A 137 9.05 -13.78 -1.55
C TYR A 137 9.24 -15.16 -0.91
N ALA A 138 8.55 -16.17 -1.43
CA ALA A 138 8.60 -17.52 -0.90
C ALA A 138 10.01 -18.16 -0.98
N ASP A 139 10.88 -17.69 -1.87
CA ASP A 139 12.28 -18.10 -1.99
C ASP A 139 13.20 -17.46 -0.94
N GLY A 140 12.66 -16.58 -0.09
CA GLY A 140 13.39 -15.88 0.95
C GLY A 140 14.05 -14.58 0.50
N SER A 141 13.95 -14.20 -0.77
CA SER A 141 14.36 -12.87 -1.20
C SER A 141 13.44 -11.81 -0.63
N SER A 142 13.97 -10.64 -0.29
CA SER A 142 13.21 -9.57 0.34
C SER A 142 13.37 -8.25 -0.38
N THR A 143 12.33 -7.43 -0.30
CA THR A 143 12.37 -6.03 -0.68
C THR A 143 12.23 -5.19 0.57
N VAL A 144 13.16 -4.28 0.83
CA VAL A 144 12.96 -3.26 1.85
C VAL A 144 12.19 -2.14 1.19
N ALA A 145 10.96 -1.95 1.63
CA ALA A 145 10.06 -0.98 1.02
C ALA A 145 10.08 0.33 1.75
N VAL A 146 10.07 1.39 1.02
CA VAL A 146 9.73 2.72 1.53
C VAL A 146 9.01 3.51 0.45
N SER A 147 7.89 4.04 0.86
CA SER A 147 7.16 5.23 0.39
C SER A 147 6.54 5.32 -0.99
N TYR A 148 5.56 5.96 -1.06
CA TYR A 148 4.88 6.54 -1.88
C TYR A 148 4.08 7.41 -2.31
N THR A 149 3.53 8.01 -2.87
CA THR A 149 2.81 9.04 -3.45
C THR A 149 1.59 8.63 -4.17
N HIS A 150 0.48 9.27 -4.33
CA HIS A 150 0.39 10.36 -5.22
C HIS A 150 -1.00 10.70 -5.71
N LEU A 151 -1.28 11.91 -6.05
CA LEU A 151 -2.34 12.58 -6.79
C LEU A 151 -3.62 12.83 -6.10
#